data_7b8bf1ee90e23bb432e5a573d66f4929
#
_entry.id   7b8bf1ee90e23bb432e5a573d66f4929
#
_cell.length_a   1.000
_cell.length_b   1.000
_cell.length_c   1.000
_cell.angle_alpha   90.00
_cell.angle_beta   90.00
_cell.angle_gamma   90.00
#
_symmetry.space_group_name_H-M   'P 1'
#
loop_
_entity.id
_entity.type
_entity.pdbx_description
1 polymer ?
#
loop_
_entity_poly.entity_id
_entity_poly.type
_entity_poly.pdbx_seq_one_letter_code
_entity_poly.pdbx_strand_id
1 'polypeptide(L)'
;MTGKEIRNERKRKVVTSNYLTRNQIVLSARERKIVTYLISRIKPGDDKNTRYSFQIREFCEVCGIDYLNNVSGVKDAIRRLANKSEWVRTTEQRNGKTVKAELLFRWMESVEFVPDSGIVEFNFPRNMGDQLYELRKNFTEFQLISVLGMKNKYSIHFYQYLVSFKSIGKVEMTLEELREVLQLGDKYRNYKDLNKFVLKTVIKEINFFSDIEVEIQKISEAGKTVSSLVFFINKNEENLESDFTTVNYTLDRRLPSLRMQDKE
;
A
#
# COMPACT_ATOMS: atom_id res chain seq x y z
N MET A 1 -13.45 13.24 15.42
CA MET A 1 -12.39 12.72 16.32
C MET A 1 -11.55 13.87 16.84
N THR A 2 -10.98 13.75 18.06
CA THR A 2 -9.96 14.67 18.56
C THR A 2 -8.63 14.48 17.85
N GLY A 3 -7.74 15.47 17.86
CA GLY A 3 -6.42 15.32 17.26
C GLY A 3 -5.59 14.17 17.85
N LYS A 4 -5.78 13.84 19.15
CA LYS A 4 -5.14 12.71 19.82
C LYS A 4 -5.67 11.36 19.30
N GLU A 5 -6.97 11.24 19.09
CA GLU A 5 -7.59 10.02 18.52
C GLU A 5 -7.14 9.78 17.08
N ILE A 6 -7.13 10.83 16.24
CA ILE A 6 -6.63 10.73 14.86
C ILE A 6 -5.17 10.26 14.83
N ARG A 7 -4.34 10.80 15.75
CA ARG A 7 -2.93 10.41 15.88
C ARG A 7 -2.77 8.94 16.23
N ASN A 8 -3.56 8.45 17.19
CA ASN A 8 -3.53 7.06 17.61
C ASN A 8 -3.98 6.12 16.48
N GLU A 9 -5.03 6.49 15.75
CA GLU A 9 -5.51 5.72 14.60
C GLU A 9 -4.44 5.64 13.49
N ARG A 10 -3.73 6.73 13.20
CA ARG A 10 -2.65 6.76 12.21
C ARG A 10 -1.45 5.88 12.60
N LYS A 11 -1.19 5.70 13.89
CA LYS A 11 -0.10 4.84 14.40
C LYS A 11 -0.48 3.35 14.47
N ARG A 12 -1.71 2.97 14.10
CA ARG A 12 -2.10 1.56 14.06
C ARG A 12 -1.16 0.77 13.15
N LYS A 13 -0.81 -0.42 13.61
CA LYS A 13 -0.05 -1.38 12.83
C LYS A 13 -0.93 -1.99 11.75
N VAL A 14 -0.35 -2.14 10.58
CA VAL A 14 -0.87 -2.90 9.46
C VAL A 14 -0.01 -4.15 9.38
N VAL A 15 -0.60 -5.30 9.59
CA VAL A 15 0.09 -6.59 9.53
C VAL A 15 -0.57 -7.44 8.45
N THR A 16 0.21 -7.89 7.50
CA THR A 16 -0.30 -8.66 6.35
C THR A 16 0.78 -9.61 5.84
N SER A 17 0.38 -10.68 5.18
CA SER A 17 1.36 -11.60 4.60
C SER A 17 2.20 -10.94 3.50
N ASN A 18 3.43 -11.42 3.34
CA ASN A 18 4.27 -11.00 2.21
C ASN A 18 3.62 -11.35 0.86
N TYR A 19 2.74 -12.35 0.83
CA TYR A 19 1.96 -12.68 -0.34
C TYR A 19 1.07 -11.51 -0.79
N LEU A 20 0.32 -10.88 0.13
CA LEU A 20 -0.54 -9.73 -0.20
C LEU A 20 0.26 -8.47 -0.56
N THR A 21 1.40 -8.25 0.08
CA THR A 21 2.23 -7.07 -0.21
C THR A 21 2.95 -7.16 -1.55
N ARG A 22 3.29 -8.37 -1.99
CA ARG A 22 4.02 -8.63 -3.24
C ARG A 22 3.13 -8.92 -4.43
N ASN A 23 1.85 -9.22 -4.20
CA ASN A 23 0.91 -9.52 -5.28
C ASN A 23 0.53 -8.28 -6.10
N GLN A 24 0.35 -8.52 -7.38
CA GLN A 24 0.11 -7.49 -8.39
C GLN A 24 -1.37 -7.13 -8.54
N ILE A 25 -2.11 -6.95 -7.43
CA ILE A 25 -3.50 -6.53 -7.53
C ILE A 25 -3.57 -5.03 -7.84
N VAL A 26 -4.17 -4.69 -8.98
CA VAL A 26 -4.24 -3.31 -9.46
C VAL A 26 -5.24 -2.50 -8.63
N LEU A 27 -4.76 -1.57 -7.82
CA LEU A 27 -5.57 -0.67 -7.01
C LEU A 27 -5.18 0.79 -7.29
N SER A 28 -6.16 1.68 -7.28
CA SER A 28 -5.91 3.12 -7.21
C SER A 28 -5.31 3.51 -5.85
N ALA A 29 -4.71 4.68 -5.74
CA ALA A 29 -4.17 5.17 -4.47
C ALA A 29 -5.24 5.23 -3.36
N ARG A 30 -6.48 5.63 -3.70
CA ARG A 30 -7.60 5.68 -2.76
C ARG A 30 -8.01 4.28 -2.31
N GLU A 31 -8.13 3.33 -3.23
CA GLU A 31 -8.45 1.93 -2.91
C GLU A 31 -7.38 1.29 -2.04
N ARG A 32 -6.07 1.53 -2.32
CA ARG A 32 -4.98 1.04 -1.45
C ARG A 32 -5.05 1.61 -0.04
N LYS A 33 -5.32 2.91 0.11
CA LYS A 33 -5.49 3.52 1.44
C LYS A 33 -6.67 2.93 2.19
N ILE A 34 -7.81 2.69 1.51
CA ILE A 34 -8.96 2.04 2.11
C ILE A 34 -8.59 0.63 2.58
N VAL A 35 -8.02 -0.21 1.71
CA VAL A 35 -7.59 -1.58 2.09
C VAL A 35 -6.61 -1.56 3.25
N THR A 36 -5.61 -0.68 3.22
CA THR A 36 -4.62 -0.57 4.30
C THR A 36 -5.28 -0.14 5.62
N TYR A 37 -6.21 0.81 5.56
CA TYR A 37 -7.00 1.22 6.71
C TYR A 37 -7.86 0.08 7.26
N LEU A 38 -8.53 -0.69 6.40
CA LEU A 38 -9.35 -1.83 6.82
C LEU A 38 -8.49 -2.91 7.50
N ILE A 39 -7.33 -3.24 6.94
CA ILE A 39 -6.40 -4.21 7.54
C ILE A 39 -5.89 -3.71 8.91
N SER A 40 -5.68 -2.41 9.08
CA SER A 40 -5.27 -1.85 10.38
C SER A 40 -6.34 -1.99 11.48
N ARG A 41 -7.58 -2.37 11.14
CA ARG A 41 -8.67 -2.62 12.11
C ARG A 41 -8.63 -4.03 12.69
N ILE A 42 -7.88 -4.94 12.10
CA ILE A 42 -7.72 -6.32 12.59
C ILE A 42 -6.99 -6.28 13.94
N LYS A 43 -7.54 -7.00 14.92
CA LYS A 43 -7.01 -7.09 16.27
C LYS A 43 -6.51 -8.52 16.56
N PRO A 44 -5.58 -8.67 17.52
CA PRO A 44 -5.24 -10.00 18.03
C PRO A 44 -6.49 -10.75 18.53
N GLY A 45 -6.67 -11.97 18.05
CA GLY A 45 -7.84 -12.80 18.38
C GLY A 45 -9.00 -12.71 17.39
N ASP A 46 -8.95 -11.79 16.43
CA ASP A 46 -9.89 -11.78 15.32
C ASP A 46 -9.67 -12.99 14.41
N ASP A 47 -10.73 -13.43 13.74
CA ASP A 47 -10.72 -14.55 12.83
C ASP A 47 -11.45 -14.25 11.51
N LYS A 48 -11.51 -15.24 10.63
CA LYS A 48 -12.17 -15.15 9.31
C LYS A 48 -13.69 -14.88 9.35
N ASN A 49 -14.31 -14.96 10.53
CA ASN A 49 -15.76 -14.68 10.70
C ASN A 49 -16.00 -13.28 11.30
N THR A 50 -14.93 -12.58 11.69
CA THR A 50 -15.04 -11.26 12.32
C THR A 50 -15.63 -10.24 11.34
N ARG A 51 -16.70 -9.58 11.80
CA ARG A 51 -17.31 -8.44 11.09
C ARG A 51 -16.74 -7.14 11.62
N TYR A 52 -16.32 -6.27 10.72
CA TYR A 52 -15.74 -4.97 11.03
C TYR A 52 -16.70 -3.85 10.68
N SER A 53 -16.55 -2.73 11.39
CA SER A 53 -17.27 -1.50 11.06
C SER A 53 -16.35 -0.28 11.18
N PHE A 54 -16.65 0.77 10.41
CA PHE A 54 -16.03 2.08 10.55
C PHE A 54 -16.95 3.18 10.04
N GLN A 55 -16.73 4.41 10.49
CA GLN A 55 -17.41 5.58 9.94
C GLN A 55 -16.61 6.17 8.78
N ILE A 56 -17.26 6.52 7.68
CA ILE A 56 -16.61 7.17 6.52
C ILE A 56 -15.97 8.50 6.95
N ARG A 57 -16.60 9.23 7.88
CA ARG A 57 -16.05 10.47 8.44
C ARG A 57 -14.71 10.20 9.15
N GLU A 58 -14.65 9.19 9.99
CA GLU A 58 -13.43 8.77 10.69
C GLU A 58 -12.31 8.42 9.71
N PHE A 59 -12.62 7.62 8.69
CA PHE A 59 -11.65 7.31 7.62
C PHE A 59 -11.13 8.57 6.94
N CYS A 60 -12.00 9.52 6.60
CA CYS A 60 -11.60 10.78 5.98
C CYS A 60 -10.69 11.61 6.89
N GLU A 61 -11.02 11.74 8.19
CA GLU A 61 -10.22 12.45 9.17
C GLU A 61 -8.83 11.82 9.35
N VAL A 62 -8.76 10.49 9.46
CA VAL A 62 -7.51 9.73 9.56
C VAL A 62 -6.65 9.92 8.30
N CYS A 63 -7.25 9.88 7.12
CA CYS A 63 -6.56 10.04 5.84
C CYS A 63 -6.27 11.51 5.45
N GLY A 64 -6.71 12.50 6.26
CA GLY A 64 -6.59 13.91 5.91
C GLY A 64 -7.39 14.31 4.67
N ILE A 65 -8.55 13.67 4.45
CA ILE A 65 -9.45 13.91 3.31
C ILE A 65 -10.63 14.75 3.81
N ASP A 66 -10.97 15.82 3.10
CA ASP A 66 -12.18 16.59 3.38
C ASP A 66 -13.42 15.70 3.17
N TYR A 67 -14.13 15.42 4.25
CA TYR A 67 -15.30 14.55 4.27
C TYR A 67 -16.43 15.09 3.36
N LEU A 68 -16.76 16.37 3.47
CA LEU A 68 -17.92 16.96 2.79
C LEU A 68 -17.78 16.83 1.25
N ASN A 69 -16.57 17.05 0.74
CA ASN A 69 -16.30 17.00 -0.70
C ASN A 69 -15.93 15.61 -1.22
N ASN A 70 -15.72 14.61 -0.35
CA ASN A 70 -15.21 13.31 -0.77
C ASN A 70 -16.02 12.09 -0.34
N VAL A 71 -17.10 12.25 0.42
CA VAL A 71 -17.88 11.11 0.92
C VAL A 71 -18.39 10.20 -0.20
N SER A 72 -18.92 10.76 -1.29
CA SER A 72 -19.37 9.99 -2.47
C SER A 72 -18.21 9.23 -3.11
N GLY A 73 -17.08 9.90 -3.33
CA GLY A 73 -15.89 9.29 -3.91
C GLY A 73 -15.27 8.18 -3.05
N VAL A 74 -15.41 8.24 -1.71
CA VAL A 74 -15.02 7.15 -0.80
C VAL A 74 -16.00 5.98 -0.93
N LYS A 75 -17.32 6.24 -0.90
CA LYS A 75 -18.34 5.19 -1.12
C LYS A 75 -18.14 4.48 -2.46
N ASP A 76 -17.85 5.22 -3.52
CA ASP A 76 -17.61 4.63 -4.84
C ASP A 76 -16.31 3.81 -4.90
N ALA A 77 -15.27 4.23 -4.20
CA ALA A 77 -14.05 3.44 -4.09
C ALA A 77 -14.30 2.12 -3.32
N ILE A 78 -15.10 2.15 -2.25
CA ILE A 78 -15.52 0.94 -1.52
C ILE A 78 -16.34 0.01 -2.43
N ARG A 79 -17.30 0.54 -3.19
CA ARG A 79 -18.10 -0.26 -4.15
C ARG A 79 -17.20 -0.91 -5.21
N ARG A 80 -16.22 -0.17 -5.75
CA ARG A 80 -15.26 -0.74 -6.71
C ARG A 80 -14.42 -1.84 -6.08
N LEU A 81 -13.96 -1.69 -4.84
CA LEU A 81 -13.22 -2.73 -4.11
C LEU A 81 -14.07 -3.98 -3.89
N ALA A 82 -15.33 -3.82 -3.49
CA ALA A 82 -16.24 -4.94 -3.26
C ALA A 82 -16.54 -5.74 -4.54
N ASN A 83 -16.64 -5.04 -5.68
CA ASN A 83 -16.85 -5.66 -6.99
C ASN A 83 -15.57 -6.16 -7.67
N LYS A 84 -14.40 -5.82 -7.12
CA LYS A 84 -13.13 -6.19 -7.73
C LYS A 84 -12.75 -7.61 -7.38
N SER A 85 -12.50 -8.40 -8.41
CA SER A 85 -11.94 -9.75 -8.28
C SER A 85 -10.86 -9.97 -9.33
N GLU A 86 -9.81 -10.67 -8.96
CA GLU A 86 -8.68 -10.99 -9.84
C GLU A 86 -8.25 -12.44 -9.63
N TRP A 87 -7.89 -13.13 -10.73
CA TRP A 87 -7.30 -14.45 -10.65
C TRP A 87 -5.82 -14.31 -10.30
N VAL A 88 -5.42 -14.89 -9.17
CA VAL A 88 -4.07 -14.84 -8.66
C VAL A 88 -3.46 -16.23 -8.70
N ARG A 89 -2.26 -16.36 -9.28
CA ARG A 89 -1.52 -17.61 -9.26
C ARG A 89 -0.93 -17.84 -7.89
N THR A 90 -1.14 -19.03 -7.35
CA THR A 90 -0.62 -19.46 -6.06
C THR A 90 -0.06 -20.87 -6.15
N THR A 91 0.52 -21.34 -5.06
CA THR A 91 0.91 -22.75 -4.89
C THR A 91 0.28 -23.29 -3.63
N GLU A 92 -0.23 -24.50 -3.68
CA GLU A 92 -0.80 -25.17 -2.54
C GLU A 92 -0.23 -26.58 -2.38
N GLN A 93 -0.29 -27.11 -1.16
CA GLN A 93 0.11 -28.50 -0.88
C GLN A 93 -1.10 -29.40 -1.05
N ARG A 94 -1.02 -30.34 -2.02
CA ARG A 94 -2.01 -31.41 -2.21
C ARG A 94 -1.30 -32.76 -2.20
N ASN A 95 -1.70 -33.62 -1.28
CA ASN A 95 -1.13 -34.97 -1.15
C ASN A 95 0.41 -34.97 -1.06
N GLY A 96 0.99 -34.03 -0.30
CA GLY A 96 2.43 -33.90 -0.10
C GLY A 96 3.21 -33.32 -1.30
N LYS A 97 2.50 -32.88 -2.36
CA LYS A 97 3.10 -32.24 -3.53
C LYS A 97 2.70 -30.78 -3.64
N THR A 98 3.65 -29.92 -3.99
CA THR A 98 3.36 -28.52 -4.32
C THR A 98 2.76 -28.46 -5.70
N VAL A 99 1.52 -28.01 -5.82
CA VAL A 99 0.82 -27.81 -7.11
C VAL A 99 0.56 -26.34 -7.36
N LYS A 100 0.58 -25.94 -8.63
CA LYS A 100 0.14 -24.60 -9.03
C LYS A 100 -1.38 -24.56 -8.98
N ALA A 101 -1.91 -23.48 -8.42
CA ALA A 101 -3.35 -23.22 -8.34
C ALA A 101 -3.64 -21.79 -8.78
N GLU A 102 -4.87 -21.54 -9.18
CA GLU A 102 -5.39 -20.19 -9.42
C GLU A 102 -6.51 -19.92 -8.43
N LEU A 103 -6.39 -18.80 -7.70
CA LEU A 103 -7.35 -18.37 -6.70
C LEU A 103 -8.06 -17.11 -7.20
N LEU A 104 -9.40 -17.10 -7.15
CA LEU A 104 -10.16 -15.87 -7.35
C LEU A 104 -10.04 -15.02 -6.08
N PHE A 105 -9.27 -13.98 -6.16
CA PHE A 105 -9.02 -13.05 -5.07
C PHE A 105 -10.05 -11.93 -5.06
N ARG A 106 -10.56 -11.59 -3.87
CA ARG A 106 -11.42 -10.43 -3.60
C ARG A 106 -10.96 -9.73 -2.33
N TRP A 107 -11.19 -8.43 -2.22
CA TRP A 107 -10.86 -7.67 -1.02
C TRP A 107 -11.95 -7.69 0.05
N MET A 108 -13.21 -7.89 -0.35
CA MET A 108 -14.36 -7.92 0.55
C MET A 108 -15.25 -9.10 0.18
N GLU A 109 -15.71 -9.85 1.18
CA GLU A 109 -16.74 -10.87 1.02
C GLU A 109 -18.12 -10.24 1.05
N SER A 110 -18.32 -9.33 2.01
CA SER A 110 -19.54 -8.53 2.11
C SER A 110 -19.21 -7.11 2.50
N VAL A 111 -20.04 -6.17 2.06
CA VAL A 111 -20.01 -4.77 2.49
C VAL A 111 -21.44 -4.24 2.54
N GLU A 112 -21.75 -3.50 3.61
CA GLU A 112 -23.02 -2.86 3.84
C GLU A 112 -22.80 -1.39 4.20
N PHE A 113 -23.54 -0.50 3.54
CA PHE A 113 -23.65 0.90 3.95
C PHE A 113 -24.88 1.03 4.83
N VAL A 114 -24.70 1.19 6.15
CA VAL A 114 -25.82 1.35 7.07
C VAL A 114 -26.54 2.67 6.77
N PRO A 115 -27.85 2.64 6.49
CA PRO A 115 -28.60 3.83 6.12
C PRO A 115 -28.45 4.95 7.16
N ASP A 116 -28.33 6.18 6.70
CA ASP A 116 -28.31 7.43 7.47
C ASP A 116 -27.28 7.54 8.62
N SER A 117 -26.40 6.55 8.76
CA SER A 117 -25.41 6.50 9.84
C SER A 117 -23.99 6.91 9.43
N GLY A 118 -23.69 6.83 8.12
CA GLY A 118 -22.32 6.96 7.61
C GLY A 118 -21.40 5.78 7.97
N ILE A 119 -21.97 4.72 8.58
CA ILE A 119 -21.24 3.50 8.95
C ILE A 119 -21.16 2.58 7.73
N VAL A 120 -20.00 1.95 7.60
CA VAL A 120 -19.75 0.84 6.68
C VAL A 120 -19.40 -0.39 7.48
N GLU A 121 -20.10 -1.47 7.25
CA GLU A 121 -19.82 -2.78 7.80
C GLU A 121 -19.29 -3.70 6.71
N PHE A 122 -18.31 -4.54 7.03
CA PHE A 122 -17.67 -5.41 6.05
C PHE A 122 -17.06 -6.66 6.68
N ASN A 123 -16.85 -7.69 5.84
CA ASN A 123 -16.06 -8.86 6.18
C ASN A 123 -14.97 -9.05 5.13
N PHE A 124 -13.79 -9.49 5.58
CA PHE A 124 -12.78 -10.01 4.66
C PHE A 124 -13.18 -11.41 4.17
N PRO A 125 -12.79 -11.80 2.94
CA PRO A 125 -13.06 -13.13 2.44
C PRO A 125 -12.42 -14.22 3.32
N ARG A 126 -13.16 -15.30 3.54
CA ARG A 126 -12.69 -16.41 4.39
C ARG A 126 -11.41 -17.07 3.90
N ASN A 127 -11.20 -17.08 2.59
CA ASN A 127 -9.96 -17.61 1.97
C ASN A 127 -8.74 -16.68 2.16
N MET A 128 -8.90 -15.51 2.78
CA MET A 128 -7.81 -14.63 3.19
C MET A 128 -7.34 -14.88 4.64
N GLY A 129 -7.89 -15.90 5.32
CA GLY A 129 -7.57 -16.18 6.74
C GLY A 129 -6.07 -16.26 7.01
N ASP A 130 -5.36 -17.08 6.26
CA ASP A 130 -3.90 -17.28 6.39
C ASP A 130 -3.09 -16.02 5.97
N GLN A 131 -3.71 -15.10 5.26
CA GLN A 131 -3.06 -13.88 4.76
C GLN A 131 -3.22 -12.68 5.71
N LEU A 132 -4.19 -12.74 6.63
CA LEU A 132 -4.56 -11.63 7.50
C LEU A 132 -4.56 -11.98 8.99
N TYR A 133 -4.92 -13.22 9.38
CA TYR A 133 -5.16 -13.57 10.78
C TYR A 133 -4.12 -14.53 11.35
N GLU A 134 -3.70 -15.55 10.60
CA GLU A 134 -2.80 -16.60 11.06
C GLU A 134 -1.33 -16.34 10.66
N LEU A 135 -0.88 -15.11 10.82
CA LEU A 135 0.43 -14.67 10.36
C LEU A 135 1.53 -15.07 11.35
N ARG A 136 2.09 -16.26 11.17
CA ARG A 136 3.21 -16.77 12.00
C ARG A 136 4.59 -16.53 11.38
N LYS A 137 4.66 -16.50 10.04
CA LYS A 137 5.92 -16.32 9.26
C LYS A 137 5.61 -15.57 7.97
N ASN A 138 6.65 -14.96 7.38
CA ASN A 138 6.54 -14.28 6.08
C ASN A 138 5.46 -13.19 6.04
N PHE A 139 5.41 -12.35 7.07
CA PHE A 139 4.53 -11.20 7.14
C PHE A 139 5.30 -9.89 7.06
N THR A 140 4.59 -8.86 6.69
CA THR A 140 5.05 -7.47 6.66
C THR A 140 4.25 -6.66 7.68
N GLU A 141 4.97 -5.87 8.49
CA GLU A 141 4.37 -4.95 9.45
C GLU A 141 4.86 -3.53 9.17
N PHE A 142 3.94 -2.57 9.17
CA PHE A 142 4.23 -1.14 9.09
C PHE A 142 3.11 -0.33 9.74
N GLN A 143 3.35 0.97 9.97
CA GLN A 143 2.30 1.85 10.50
C GLN A 143 1.42 2.41 9.39
N LEU A 144 0.13 2.52 9.64
CA LEU A 144 -0.85 3.07 8.68
C LEU A 144 -0.43 4.45 8.15
N ILE A 145 0.14 5.28 9.02
CA ILE A 145 0.59 6.63 8.66
C ILE A 145 1.58 6.66 7.49
N SER A 146 2.42 5.64 7.36
CA SER A 146 3.46 5.56 6.32
C SER A 146 2.90 5.60 4.89
N VAL A 147 1.61 5.31 4.69
CA VAL A 147 0.98 5.34 3.37
C VAL A 147 0.00 6.49 3.18
N LEU A 148 -0.48 7.12 4.26
CA LEU A 148 -1.57 8.10 4.18
C LEU A 148 -1.19 9.36 3.42
N GLY A 149 0.07 9.81 3.53
CA GLY A 149 0.58 10.99 2.84
C GLY A 149 0.86 10.79 1.34
N MET A 150 1.13 9.56 0.91
CA MET A 150 1.46 9.25 -0.48
C MET A 150 0.24 9.48 -1.39
N LYS A 151 0.44 10.16 -2.53
CA LYS A 151 -0.61 10.46 -3.51
C LYS A 151 -0.55 9.51 -4.72
N ASN A 152 0.64 9.02 -5.05
CA ASN A 152 0.85 8.15 -6.19
C ASN A 152 0.56 6.68 -5.83
N LYS A 153 -0.24 5.98 -6.64
CA LYS A 153 -0.56 4.56 -6.42
C LYS A 153 0.67 3.65 -6.44
N TYR A 154 1.66 4.01 -7.25
CA TYR A 154 2.91 3.26 -7.33
C TYR A 154 3.75 3.41 -6.08
N SER A 155 3.75 4.60 -5.44
CA SER A 155 4.49 4.83 -4.20
C SER A 155 3.96 3.97 -3.06
N ILE A 156 2.64 3.92 -2.87
CA ILE A 156 2.02 3.11 -1.83
C ILE A 156 2.31 1.63 -2.06
N HIS A 157 2.16 1.15 -3.31
CA HIS A 157 2.41 -0.25 -3.63
C HIS A 157 3.87 -0.63 -3.46
N PHE A 158 4.78 0.18 -4.00
CA PHE A 158 6.21 -0.10 -3.92
C PHE A 158 6.75 0.00 -2.51
N TYR A 159 6.26 0.95 -1.70
CA TYR A 159 6.55 1.00 -0.28
C TYR A 159 6.19 -0.32 0.41
N GLN A 160 4.95 -0.80 0.26
CA GLN A 160 4.50 -2.06 0.85
C GLN A 160 5.37 -3.24 0.39
N TYR A 161 5.73 -3.29 -0.89
CA TYR A 161 6.64 -4.28 -1.44
C TYR A 161 8.02 -4.21 -0.79
N LEU A 162 8.64 -3.02 -0.72
CA LEU A 162 9.98 -2.83 -0.17
C LEU A 162 10.04 -3.14 1.34
N VAL A 163 9.03 -2.76 2.11
CA VAL A 163 8.97 -3.07 3.56
C VAL A 163 9.02 -4.58 3.80
N SER A 164 8.52 -5.41 2.89
CA SER A 164 8.64 -6.87 3.00
C SER A 164 10.08 -7.39 2.91
N PHE A 165 11.03 -6.54 2.50
CA PHE A 165 12.47 -6.82 2.47
C PHE A 165 13.27 -6.00 3.51
N LYS A 166 12.58 -5.25 4.40
CA LYS A 166 13.21 -4.37 5.38
C LYS A 166 14.23 -5.11 6.27
N SER A 167 13.96 -6.36 6.64
CA SER A 167 14.89 -7.20 7.42
C SER A 167 16.13 -7.63 6.64
N ILE A 168 16.05 -7.68 5.31
CA ILE A 168 17.16 -8.04 4.41
C ILE A 168 17.99 -6.78 4.09
N GLY A 169 17.39 -5.60 4.13
CA GLY A 169 17.99 -4.31 3.89
C GLY A 169 18.21 -3.97 2.42
N LYS A 170 17.95 -4.89 1.50
CA LYS A 170 18.05 -4.64 0.05
C LYS A 170 17.22 -5.61 -0.78
N VAL A 171 16.91 -5.19 -1.98
CA VAL A 171 16.35 -6.04 -3.04
C VAL A 171 16.92 -5.61 -4.39
N GLU A 172 17.34 -6.59 -5.19
CA GLU A 172 17.74 -6.39 -6.58
C GLU A 172 16.63 -6.88 -7.51
N MET A 173 16.38 -6.15 -8.59
CA MET A 173 15.44 -6.55 -9.62
C MET A 173 15.83 -5.98 -10.98
N THR A 174 15.54 -6.72 -12.03
CA THR A 174 15.64 -6.26 -13.41
C THR A 174 14.61 -5.17 -13.70
N LEU A 175 14.78 -4.43 -14.78
CA LEU A 175 13.78 -3.44 -15.19
C LEU A 175 12.42 -4.07 -15.51
N GLU A 176 12.43 -5.33 -15.99
CA GLU A 176 11.20 -6.06 -16.28
C GLU A 176 10.45 -6.44 -15.00
N GLU A 177 11.13 -7.05 -14.03
CA GLU A 177 10.56 -7.36 -12.72
C GLU A 177 10.03 -6.11 -12.01
N LEU A 178 10.78 -5.00 -12.07
CA LEU A 178 10.33 -3.73 -11.50
C LEU A 178 9.06 -3.20 -12.16
N ARG A 179 8.95 -3.34 -13.48
CA ARG A 179 7.74 -2.95 -14.22
C ARG A 179 6.54 -3.83 -13.87
N GLU A 180 6.76 -5.12 -13.68
CA GLU A 180 5.75 -6.06 -13.20
C GLU A 180 5.28 -5.68 -11.79
N VAL A 181 6.23 -5.48 -10.86
CA VAL A 181 5.91 -5.05 -9.48
C VAL A 181 5.13 -3.74 -9.47
N LEU A 182 5.51 -2.76 -10.28
CA LEU A 182 4.82 -1.47 -10.37
C LEU A 182 3.55 -1.52 -11.24
N GLN A 183 3.24 -2.66 -11.87
CA GLN A 183 2.05 -2.85 -12.72
C GLN A 183 1.98 -1.86 -13.88
N LEU A 184 3.12 -1.62 -14.54
CA LEU A 184 3.24 -0.62 -15.59
C LEU A 184 2.79 -1.14 -16.97
N GLY A 185 2.61 -2.45 -17.13
CA GLY A 185 2.31 -3.08 -18.42
C GLY A 185 3.39 -2.74 -19.44
N ASP A 186 3.00 -2.26 -20.61
CA ASP A 186 3.93 -1.91 -21.70
C ASP A 186 4.56 -0.52 -21.61
N LYS A 187 4.24 0.26 -20.54
CA LYS A 187 4.72 1.63 -20.36
C LYS A 187 6.16 1.65 -19.85
N TYR A 188 6.90 2.71 -20.21
CA TYR A 188 8.23 3.02 -19.65
C TYR A 188 9.24 1.87 -19.77
N ARG A 189 9.39 1.30 -20.99
CA ARG A 189 10.27 0.17 -21.26
C ARG A 189 11.76 0.47 -21.05
N ASN A 190 12.19 1.70 -21.30
CA ASN A 190 13.57 2.11 -21.04
C ASN A 190 13.73 2.74 -19.65
N TYR A 191 14.95 2.62 -19.10
CA TYR A 191 15.27 3.15 -17.76
C TYR A 191 15.07 4.68 -17.66
N LYS A 192 15.41 5.44 -18.71
CA LYS A 192 15.31 6.90 -18.69
C LYS A 192 13.90 7.36 -18.41
N ASP A 193 12.92 6.79 -19.11
CA ASP A 193 11.50 7.14 -18.95
C ASP A 193 10.95 6.59 -17.65
N LEU A 194 11.27 5.34 -17.29
CA LEU A 194 10.91 4.76 -16.01
C LEU A 194 11.38 5.61 -14.83
N ASN A 195 12.63 6.06 -14.87
CA ASN A 195 13.19 6.92 -13.83
C ASN A 195 12.51 8.29 -13.81
N LYS A 196 12.35 8.93 -14.98
CA LYS A 196 11.79 10.27 -15.09
C LYS A 196 10.33 10.34 -14.64
N PHE A 197 9.50 9.42 -15.10
CA PHE A 197 8.04 9.50 -14.93
C PHE A 197 7.51 8.71 -13.75
N VAL A 198 8.29 7.77 -13.19
CA VAL A 198 7.85 6.90 -12.11
C VAL A 198 8.79 6.95 -10.91
N LEU A 199 10.03 6.46 -11.04
CA LEU A 199 10.89 6.19 -9.89
C LEU A 199 11.23 7.43 -9.07
N LYS A 200 11.54 8.57 -9.71
CA LYS A 200 11.85 9.83 -8.99
C LYS A 200 10.71 10.22 -8.03
N THR A 201 9.46 10.15 -8.50
CA THR A 201 8.30 10.49 -7.67
C THR A 201 8.05 9.45 -6.60
N VAL A 202 8.15 8.17 -6.98
CA VAL A 202 7.93 7.04 -6.06
C VAL A 202 8.92 7.08 -4.89
N ILE A 203 10.21 7.17 -5.18
CA ILE A 203 11.24 7.20 -4.12
C ILE A 203 11.12 8.45 -3.27
N LYS A 204 10.87 9.63 -3.89
CA LYS A 204 10.66 10.87 -3.14
C LYS A 204 9.48 10.77 -2.16
N GLU A 205 8.35 10.20 -2.59
CA GLU A 205 7.20 10.02 -1.69
C GLU A 205 7.49 9.00 -0.60
N ILE A 206 8.14 7.88 -0.91
CA ILE A 206 8.51 6.87 0.09
C ILE A 206 9.42 7.48 1.16
N ASN A 207 10.52 8.10 0.76
CA ASN A 207 11.50 8.67 1.69
C ASN A 207 10.90 9.82 2.52
N PHE A 208 9.92 10.56 1.97
CA PHE A 208 9.31 11.67 2.68
C PHE A 208 8.20 11.24 3.64
N PHE A 209 7.41 10.19 3.33
CA PHE A 209 6.20 9.84 4.07
C PHE A 209 6.32 8.57 4.90
N SER A 210 7.39 7.79 4.79
CA SER A 210 7.43 6.48 5.42
C SER A 210 8.60 6.33 6.41
N ASP A 211 8.58 5.20 7.11
CA ASP A 211 9.56 4.74 8.08
C ASP A 211 10.80 4.09 7.45
N ILE A 212 10.91 4.16 6.12
CA ILE A 212 12.09 3.70 5.39
C ILE A 212 12.65 4.80 4.49
N GLU A 213 13.97 4.76 4.31
CA GLU A 213 14.69 5.52 3.31
C GLU A 213 15.23 4.57 2.25
N VAL A 214 15.00 4.90 0.99
CA VAL A 214 15.35 4.04 -0.15
C VAL A 214 16.38 4.75 -1.02
N GLU A 215 17.50 4.07 -1.26
CA GLU A 215 18.52 4.47 -2.21
C GLU A 215 18.57 3.51 -3.38
N ILE A 216 18.89 4.01 -4.57
CA ILE A 216 18.95 3.21 -5.79
C ILE A 216 20.37 3.16 -6.32
N GLN A 217 20.90 1.95 -6.50
CA GLN A 217 22.12 1.68 -7.26
C GLN A 217 21.76 1.04 -8.61
N LYS A 218 22.35 1.55 -9.69
CA LYS A 218 22.18 1.01 -11.03
C LYS A 218 23.23 -0.05 -11.32
N ILE A 219 22.80 -1.13 -11.94
CA ILE A 219 23.69 -2.15 -12.50
C ILE A 219 23.57 -2.06 -14.02
N SER A 220 24.71 -1.97 -14.69
CA SER A 220 24.78 -1.91 -16.16
C SER A 220 25.69 -3.01 -16.68
N GLU A 221 25.24 -3.73 -17.69
CA GLU A 221 26.07 -4.69 -18.42
C GLU A 221 26.84 -3.97 -19.53
N ALA A 222 28.12 -4.30 -19.66
CA ALA A 222 29.00 -3.75 -20.72
C ALA A 222 28.99 -2.21 -20.85
N GLY A 223 28.67 -1.49 -19.77
CA GLY A 223 28.84 -0.04 -19.65
C GLY A 223 27.85 0.85 -20.40
N LYS A 224 26.76 0.33 -21.01
CA LYS A 224 25.87 1.14 -21.85
C LYS A 224 24.39 1.15 -21.45
N THR A 225 23.85 0.09 -20.93
CA THR A 225 22.41 0.00 -20.62
C THR A 225 22.20 -0.50 -19.21
N VAL A 226 21.29 0.14 -18.46
CA VAL A 226 20.90 -0.32 -17.13
C VAL A 226 20.11 -1.62 -17.30
N SER A 227 20.59 -2.71 -16.71
CA SER A 227 19.95 -4.04 -16.75
C SER A 227 19.12 -4.30 -15.48
N SER A 228 19.64 -3.90 -14.32
CA SER A 228 18.94 -4.07 -13.03
C SER A 228 19.17 -2.89 -12.09
N LEU A 229 18.40 -2.85 -11.03
CA LEU A 229 18.48 -1.86 -9.95
C LEU A 229 18.55 -2.59 -8.61
N VAL A 230 19.44 -2.10 -7.73
CA VAL A 230 19.45 -2.49 -6.32
C VAL A 230 18.81 -1.36 -5.52
N PHE A 231 17.79 -1.70 -4.76
CA PHE A 231 17.15 -0.81 -3.81
C PHE A 231 17.69 -1.14 -2.40
N PHE A 232 18.41 -0.23 -1.80
CA PHE A 232 18.81 -0.32 -0.40
C PHE A 232 17.71 0.24 0.47
N ILE A 233 17.36 -0.45 1.55
CA ILE A 233 16.23 -0.15 2.41
C ILE A 233 16.74 0.10 3.81
N ASN A 234 16.86 1.35 4.17
CA ASN A 234 17.32 1.82 5.48
C ASN A 234 16.15 2.27 6.34
N LYS A 235 16.35 2.39 7.65
CA LYS A 235 15.39 3.07 8.51
C LYS A 235 15.43 4.58 8.25
N ASN A 236 14.29 5.22 8.21
CA ASN A 236 14.18 6.67 8.16
C ASN A 236 14.01 7.20 9.58
N GLU A 237 15.13 7.49 10.24
CA GLU A 237 15.13 7.94 11.65
C GLU A 237 14.40 9.28 11.82
N GLU A 238 14.53 10.22 10.89
CA GLU A 238 13.84 11.53 10.95
C GLU A 238 12.32 11.36 10.99
N ASN A 239 11.80 10.44 10.20
CA ASN A 239 10.38 10.15 10.14
C ASN A 239 9.89 9.32 11.34
N LEU A 240 10.73 8.50 11.95
CA LEU A 240 10.38 7.72 13.14
C LEU A 240 10.28 8.60 14.39
N GLU A 241 11.12 9.62 14.51
CA GLU A 241 11.14 10.56 15.63
C GLU A 241 10.12 11.70 15.47
N SER A 242 9.84 12.10 14.23
CA SER A 242 8.89 13.17 13.96
C SER A 242 7.47 12.73 14.28
N ASP A 243 6.73 13.60 14.96
CA ASP A 243 5.29 13.41 15.14
C ASP A 243 4.61 13.70 13.79
N PHE A 244 4.50 12.68 12.93
CA PHE A 244 3.91 12.74 11.58
C PHE A 244 2.56 13.49 11.51
N THR A 245 1.97 13.83 12.64
CA THR A 245 0.72 14.58 12.72
C THR A 245 0.86 16.02 12.24
N THR A 246 2.04 16.63 12.41
CA THR A 246 2.32 18.00 11.94
C THR A 246 2.59 18.02 10.43
N VAL A 247 3.09 16.92 9.87
CA VAL A 247 3.43 16.80 8.45
C VAL A 247 2.19 16.82 7.56
N ASN A 248 1.08 16.25 8.01
CA ASN A 248 -0.12 16.12 7.19
C ASN A 248 -0.89 17.43 6.95
N TYR A 249 -0.82 18.41 7.85
CA TYR A 249 -1.42 19.74 7.63
C TYR A 249 -0.54 20.67 6.79
N THR A 250 0.76 20.41 6.75
CA THR A 250 1.74 21.21 5.99
C THR A 250 2.04 20.61 4.60
N LEU A 251 1.51 19.42 4.28
CA LEU A 251 1.81 18.67 3.05
C LEU A 251 1.39 19.39 1.77
N ASP A 252 0.28 20.12 1.79
CA ASP A 252 -0.10 20.94 0.64
C ASP A 252 0.81 22.17 0.44
N ARG A 253 1.52 22.59 1.48
CA ARG A 253 2.42 23.75 1.42
C ARG A 253 3.89 23.40 1.16
N ARG A 254 4.36 22.17 1.46
CA ARG A 254 5.77 21.75 1.28
C ARG A 254 6.06 21.02 -0.03
N LEU A 255 5.06 20.71 -0.85
CA LEU A 255 5.23 20.12 -2.17
C LEU A 255 4.90 21.07 -3.36
N PRO A 256 5.11 22.41 -3.29
CA PRO A 256 4.92 23.29 -4.45
C PRO A 256 5.84 22.91 -5.62
N SER A 257 7.01 22.32 -5.32
CA SER A 257 8.02 21.95 -6.33
C SER A 257 7.69 20.71 -7.17
N LEU A 258 6.66 19.92 -6.80
CA LEU A 258 6.18 18.83 -7.64
C LEU A 258 5.25 19.30 -8.76
N ARG A 259 4.68 20.52 -8.67
CA ARG A 259 3.81 21.09 -9.69
C ARG A 259 4.54 21.86 -10.79
N MET A 260 5.82 22.21 -10.60
CA MET A 260 6.54 23.10 -11.50
C MET A 260 7.56 22.45 -12.44
N GLN A 261 7.70 21.11 -12.46
CA GLN A 261 8.65 20.44 -13.37
C GLN A 261 8.00 19.69 -14.53
N ASP A 262 6.70 19.83 -14.74
CA ASP A 262 6.00 19.21 -15.88
C ASP A 262 5.72 20.21 -17.04
N LYS A 263 6.37 21.39 -17.01
CA LYS A 263 6.31 22.34 -18.12
C LYS A 263 7.74 22.81 -18.44
N GLU A 264 8.48 21.98 -19.15
CA GLU A 264 9.50 22.34 -20.15
C GLU A 264 9.91 21.08 -20.91
#